data_a751b4cac1254d75250b8ce698357f7e
#
_entry.id   a751b4cac1254d75250b8ce698357f7e
#
_cell.length_a   1.000
_cell.length_b   1.000
_cell.length_c   1.000
_cell.angle_alpha   90.00
_cell.angle_beta   90.00
_cell.angle_gamma   90.00
#
_symmetry.space_group_name_H-M   'P 1'
#
loop_
_entity.id
_entity.type
_entity.pdbx_description
1 polymer ?
#
loop_
_entity_poly.entity_id
_entity_poly.type
_entity_poly.pdbx_seq_one_letter_code
_entity_poly.pdbx_strand_id
1 'polypeptide(L)'
;MYGRSFVGVMSPGDVCSVEDRTPGLTHGDVVHPCVRYIEECFEGHKWWMVYTPYYAANASLENPILCYGDSETDEAPKRWFFCCVIQPQQSRGYNSDPTMFFRDGRLFVFWRENETPRTDAFHCCRATFGGEVKAGKLVPFENPLLVEPLNYEDRETCPTIIPSDGSYMSYAMHLRFFSSRLRSMKGVLGKLLNRCAVVLDLLGVCSQQKSYGIAIWTGDTLQHSFSYKKTVRFKSVNKLYRPWHMDFFDYDGVRYAIVQTNQSNADLCLAKSTDGETFTFFKKPLITNRTIDMVGIYKPTALVVDDVFYLYYTAQDKDNRALNKLYMTKMSINQILNSVQ
;
A
#
# COMPACT_ATOMS: atom_id res chain seq x y z
N MET A 1 31.89 7.30 1.93
CA MET A 1 31.45 7.11 3.33
C MET A 1 30.11 6.41 3.29
N TYR A 2 30.13 5.08 3.36
CA TYR A 2 28.91 4.26 3.36
C TYR A 2 28.35 4.19 4.77
N GLY A 3 27.19 4.60 4.87
CA GLY A 3 26.06 4.53 5.72
C GLY A 3 26.24 3.93 7.11
N ARG A 4 25.93 4.75 8.11
CA ARG A 4 25.49 4.25 9.42
C ARG A 4 24.31 3.32 9.16
N SER A 5 24.44 2.04 9.48
CA SER A 5 23.34 1.09 9.52
C SER A 5 22.37 1.58 10.60
N PHE A 6 21.25 2.13 10.21
CA PHE A 6 20.19 2.42 11.17
C PHE A 6 19.59 1.09 11.62
N VAL A 7 19.56 0.87 12.91
CA VAL A 7 18.77 -0.18 13.53
C VAL A 7 17.34 0.32 13.57
N GLY A 8 16.36 -0.51 13.18
CA GLY A 8 14.94 -0.16 13.31
C GLY A 8 14.58 0.09 14.77
N VAL A 9 13.61 1.00 14.97
CA VAL A 9 13.15 1.41 16.31
C VAL A 9 12.28 0.31 16.93
N MET A 10 11.57 -0.45 16.11
CA MET A 10 10.66 -1.52 16.54
C MET A 10 11.25 -2.90 16.23
N SER A 11 10.91 -3.87 17.07
CA SER A 11 11.11 -5.29 16.75
C SER A 11 10.12 -5.75 15.68
N PRO A 12 10.39 -6.86 14.98
CA PRO A 12 9.53 -7.37 13.91
C PRO A 12 8.09 -7.65 14.35
N GLY A 13 7.88 -8.02 15.61
CA GLY A 13 6.54 -8.36 16.11
C GLY A 13 6.16 -9.82 15.88
N ASP A 14 4.88 -10.10 16.09
CA ASP A 14 4.29 -11.43 16.02
C ASP A 14 3.66 -11.70 14.66
N VAL A 15 3.66 -12.97 14.24
CA VAL A 15 2.91 -13.42 13.08
C VAL A 15 1.43 -13.49 13.44
N CYS A 16 0.60 -12.89 12.60
CA CYS A 16 -0.85 -13.00 12.68
C CYS A 16 -1.34 -14.21 11.87
N SER A 17 -2.38 -14.88 12.36
CA SER A 17 -3.09 -15.90 11.61
C SER A 17 -4.26 -15.29 10.84
N VAL A 18 -4.44 -15.71 9.58
CA VAL A 18 -5.51 -15.23 8.71
C VAL A 18 -6.26 -16.46 8.18
N GLU A 19 -7.59 -16.47 8.33
CA GLU A 19 -8.43 -17.49 7.72
C GLU A 19 -8.51 -17.20 6.22
N ASP A 20 -7.77 -17.98 5.44
CA ASP A 20 -7.75 -17.85 3.98
C ASP A 20 -8.71 -18.88 3.37
N ARG A 21 -9.61 -18.39 2.53
CA ARG A 21 -10.54 -19.22 1.72
C ARG A 21 -10.26 -19.10 0.22
N THR A 22 -9.07 -18.67 -0.14
CA THR A 22 -8.68 -18.59 -1.56
C THR A 22 -8.60 -19.99 -2.16
N PRO A 23 -9.32 -20.29 -3.24
CA PRO A 23 -9.27 -21.59 -3.88
C PRO A 23 -7.84 -21.99 -4.28
N GLY A 24 -7.43 -23.19 -3.87
CA GLY A 24 -6.09 -23.72 -4.18
C GLY A 24 -4.98 -23.29 -3.22
N LEU A 25 -5.26 -22.45 -2.21
CA LEU A 25 -4.32 -22.13 -1.14
C LEU A 25 -4.68 -22.95 0.11
N THR A 26 -3.66 -23.57 0.71
CA THR A 26 -3.76 -24.30 1.98
C THR A 26 -3.21 -23.53 3.15
N HIS A 27 -2.59 -22.38 2.88
CA HIS A 27 -1.91 -21.52 3.88
C HIS A 27 -2.30 -20.08 3.63
N GLY A 28 -2.55 -19.34 4.70
CA GLY A 28 -2.84 -17.92 4.61
C GLY A 28 -1.66 -17.15 4.04
N ASP A 29 -1.79 -16.68 2.82
CA ASP A 29 -0.83 -15.81 2.14
C ASP A 29 -1.41 -14.41 2.09
N VAL A 30 -0.70 -13.44 2.66
CA VAL A 30 -1.19 -12.07 2.82
C VAL A 30 -0.21 -11.07 2.24
N VAL A 31 -0.68 -10.32 1.25
CA VAL A 31 0.00 -9.10 0.79
C VAL A 31 -0.99 -7.93 0.79
N HIS A 32 -0.49 -6.73 0.70
CA HIS A 32 -1.27 -5.50 0.65
C HIS A 32 -2.29 -5.33 1.79
N PRO A 33 -1.96 -5.59 3.08
CA PRO A 33 -2.91 -5.39 4.15
C PRO A 33 -3.27 -3.90 4.29
N CYS A 34 -4.54 -3.65 4.60
CA CYS A 34 -5.03 -2.38 5.10
C CYS A 34 -5.91 -2.69 6.30
N VAL A 35 -5.50 -2.22 7.49
CA VAL A 35 -6.19 -2.48 8.76
C VAL A 35 -6.82 -1.20 9.26
N ARG A 36 -8.03 -1.30 9.80
CA ARG A 36 -8.74 -0.19 10.44
C ARG A 36 -9.38 -0.65 11.75
N TYR A 37 -9.38 0.24 12.72
CA TYR A 37 -10.12 0.13 13.95
C TYR A 37 -11.34 1.04 13.86
N ILE A 38 -12.51 0.53 14.25
CA ILE A 38 -13.80 1.23 14.22
C ILE A 38 -14.38 1.18 15.63
N GLU A 39 -14.27 2.28 16.34
CA GLU A 39 -14.66 2.38 17.75
C GLU A 39 -16.14 2.04 17.97
N GLU A 40 -17.01 2.52 17.09
CA GLU A 40 -18.45 2.32 17.13
C GLU A 40 -18.91 0.90 16.80
N CYS A 41 -18.00 0.02 16.44
CA CYS A 41 -18.24 -1.28 15.80
C CYS A 41 -18.97 -1.16 14.46
N PHE A 42 -18.47 -1.87 13.48
CA PHE A 42 -19.16 -2.06 12.21
C PHE A 42 -19.54 -3.55 12.08
N GLU A 43 -20.81 -3.82 11.82
CA GLU A 43 -21.35 -5.20 11.72
C GLU A 43 -20.91 -6.11 12.88
N GLY A 44 -20.80 -5.57 14.10
CA GLY A 44 -20.44 -6.31 15.32
C GLY A 44 -18.94 -6.43 15.59
N HIS A 45 -18.07 -5.87 14.76
CA HIS A 45 -16.62 -5.97 14.90
C HIS A 45 -15.95 -4.59 14.91
N LYS A 46 -14.92 -4.44 15.75
CA LYS A 46 -14.10 -3.22 15.81
C LYS A 46 -12.93 -3.23 14.84
N TRP A 47 -12.37 -4.39 14.55
CA TRP A 47 -11.16 -4.52 13.74
C TRP A 47 -11.48 -5.13 12.38
N TRP A 48 -11.06 -4.43 11.34
CA TRP A 48 -11.26 -4.83 9.95
C TRP A 48 -9.96 -4.82 9.18
N MET A 49 -9.78 -5.77 8.29
CA MET A 49 -8.65 -5.87 7.38
C MET A 49 -9.11 -6.24 5.98
N VAL A 50 -8.59 -5.55 4.98
CA VAL A 50 -8.64 -6.00 3.59
C VAL A 50 -7.22 -6.31 3.12
N TYR A 51 -7.06 -7.38 2.36
CA TYR A 51 -5.77 -7.83 1.84
C TYR A 51 -5.93 -8.57 0.50
N THR A 52 -4.83 -8.88 -0.18
CA THR A 52 -4.81 -9.80 -1.32
C THR A 52 -3.85 -10.97 -1.07
N PRO A 53 -4.15 -12.20 -1.52
CA PRO A 53 -3.19 -13.29 -1.57
C PRO A 53 -2.23 -13.13 -2.76
N TYR A 54 -0.97 -13.57 -2.63
CA TYR A 54 0.06 -13.47 -3.67
C TYR A 54 1.05 -14.64 -3.63
N TYR A 55 0.58 -15.83 -3.28
CA TYR A 55 1.42 -17.02 -3.10
C TYR A 55 2.28 -17.30 -4.34
N ALA A 56 3.56 -17.60 -4.11
CA ALA A 56 4.54 -17.88 -5.15
C ALA A 56 4.66 -16.77 -6.23
N ALA A 57 4.42 -15.51 -5.84
CA ALA A 57 4.41 -14.36 -6.76
C ALA A 57 3.39 -14.50 -7.91
N ASN A 58 2.29 -15.21 -7.67
CA ASN A 58 1.25 -15.40 -8.66
C ASN A 58 0.20 -14.28 -8.57
N ALA A 59 0.32 -13.28 -9.44
CA ALA A 59 -0.59 -12.16 -9.51
C ALA A 59 -2.06 -12.56 -9.80
N SER A 60 -2.30 -13.70 -10.43
CA SER A 60 -3.69 -14.15 -10.69
C SER A 60 -4.47 -14.47 -9.41
N LEU A 61 -3.77 -14.67 -8.29
CA LEU A 61 -4.39 -14.87 -6.97
C LEU A 61 -4.78 -13.55 -6.30
N GLU A 62 -4.24 -12.44 -6.76
CA GLU A 62 -4.52 -11.12 -6.17
C GLU A 62 -5.98 -10.72 -6.38
N ASN A 63 -6.82 -11.05 -5.41
CA ASN A 63 -8.21 -10.64 -5.34
C ASN A 63 -8.49 -10.19 -3.91
N PRO A 64 -9.05 -8.98 -3.69
CA PRO A 64 -9.24 -8.45 -2.36
C PRO A 64 -10.19 -9.30 -1.52
N ILE A 65 -9.76 -9.60 -0.31
CA ILE A 65 -10.51 -10.34 0.70
C ILE A 65 -10.68 -9.45 1.92
N LEU A 66 -11.90 -9.36 2.42
CA LEU A 66 -12.24 -8.66 3.64
C LEU A 66 -12.29 -9.64 4.80
N CYS A 67 -11.69 -9.24 5.92
CA CYS A 67 -11.64 -9.99 7.17
C CYS A 67 -12.01 -9.09 8.34
N TYR A 68 -12.42 -9.72 9.43
CA TYR A 68 -12.58 -9.06 10.73
C TYR A 68 -11.71 -9.74 11.79
N GLY A 69 -11.32 -9.00 12.81
CA GLY A 69 -10.57 -9.51 13.94
C GLY A 69 -11.48 -10.17 14.98
N ASP A 70 -10.94 -11.13 15.73
CA ASP A 70 -11.67 -11.84 16.78
C ASP A 70 -11.80 -11.05 18.10
N SER A 71 -11.26 -9.86 18.13
CA SER A 71 -11.24 -9.06 19.36
C SER A 71 -12.56 -8.34 19.57
N GLU A 72 -13.24 -8.66 20.65
CA GLU A 72 -14.30 -7.83 21.21
C GLU A 72 -13.73 -6.64 22.01
N THR A 73 -12.42 -6.62 22.20
CA THR A 73 -11.68 -5.60 22.94
C THR A 73 -11.02 -4.60 21.97
N ASP A 74 -10.49 -3.51 22.51
CA ASP A 74 -9.71 -2.52 21.76
C ASP A 74 -8.29 -3.00 21.43
N GLU A 75 -7.90 -4.17 21.95
CA GLU A 75 -6.61 -4.78 21.63
C GLU A 75 -6.60 -5.33 20.20
N ALA A 76 -5.52 -5.03 19.48
CA ALA A 76 -5.36 -5.45 18.10
C ALA A 76 -5.32 -6.99 17.97
N PRO A 77 -6.13 -7.58 17.08
CA PRO A 77 -6.23 -9.01 16.93
C PRO A 77 -4.97 -9.60 16.30
N LYS A 78 -4.60 -10.81 16.74
CA LYS A 78 -3.61 -11.65 16.09
C LYS A 78 -4.24 -12.69 15.17
N ARG A 79 -5.56 -12.82 15.20
CA ARG A 79 -6.34 -13.75 14.40
C ARG A 79 -7.42 -13.02 13.61
N TRP A 80 -7.49 -13.33 12.33
CA TRP A 80 -8.39 -12.70 11.39
C TRP A 80 -9.30 -13.74 10.75
N PHE A 81 -10.59 -13.46 10.72
CA PHE A 81 -11.62 -14.33 10.18
C PHE A 81 -12.10 -13.81 8.83
N PHE A 82 -12.34 -14.72 7.92
CA PHE A 82 -12.90 -14.41 6.62
C PHE A 82 -14.31 -13.80 6.73
N CYS A 83 -14.52 -12.69 6.04
CA CYS A 83 -15.84 -12.09 5.85
C CYS A 83 -16.37 -12.34 4.43
N CYS A 84 -15.73 -11.76 3.43
CA CYS A 84 -16.15 -11.93 2.04
C CYS A 84 -15.00 -11.68 1.05
N VAL A 85 -15.18 -12.14 -0.18
CA VAL A 85 -14.38 -11.74 -1.33
C VAL A 85 -14.94 -10.41 -1.85
N ILE A 86 -14.07 -9.39 -1.93
CA ILE A 86 -14.47 -8.05 -2.38
C ILE A 86 -14.67 -8.05 -3.90
N GLN A 87 -13.72 -8.60 -4.64
CA GLN A 87 -13.79 -8.68 -6.09
C GLN A 87 -13.38 -10.07 -6.54
N PRO A 88 -14.22 -10.78 -7.32
CA PRO A 88 -13.86 -12.08 -7.86
C PRO A 88 -12.68 -12.01 -8.81
N GLN A 89 -11.98 -13.13 -8.93
CA GLN A 89 -10.87 -13.28 -9.85
C GLN A 89 -11.28 -12.96 -11.29
N GLN A 90 -10.47 -12.15 -11.94
CA GLN A 90 -10.65 -11.82 -13.36
C GLN A 90 -10.10 -12.90 -14.28
N SER A 91 -10.71 -13.10 -15.43
CA SER A 91 -10.22 -14.01 -16.46
C SER A 91 -8.90 -13.54 -17.11
N ARG A 92 -8.64 -12.23 -17.08
CA ARG A 92 -7.42 -11.60 -17.57
C ARG A 92 -7.04 -10.46 -16.65
N GLY A 93 -5.87 -10.58 -16.01
CA GLY A 93 -5.43 -9.58 -15.05
C GLY A 93 -5.65 -10.00 -13.61
N TYR A 94 -5.71 -9.01 -12.72
CA TYR A 94 -5.84 -9.22 -11.28
C TYR A 94 -6.32 -7.95 -10.60
N ASN A 95 -6.80 -8.08 -9.35
CA ASN A 95 -7.27 -7.00 -8.51
C ASN A 95 -6.33 -6.86 -7.31
N SER A 96 -5.67 -5.74 -7.15
CA SER A 96 -4.64 -5.58 -6.12
C SER A 96 -4.72 -4.29 -5.34
N ASP A 97 -3.78 -4.12 -4.43
CA ASP A 97 -3.56 -2.92 -3.63
C ASP A 97 -4.83 -2.39 -2.94
N PRO A 98 -5.58 -3.25 -2.23
CA PRO A 98 -6.78 -2.79 -1.57
C PRO A 98 -6.47 -1.78 -0.47
N THR A 99 -7.41 -0.87 -0.26
CA THR A 99 -7.44 0.07 0.84
C THR A 99 -8.87 0.23 1.32
N MET A 100 -9.05 0.70 2.55
CA MET A 100 -10.38 0.95 3.10
C MET A 100 -10.36 2.11 4.09
N PHE A 101 -11.51 2.72 4.28
CA PHE A 101 -11.76 3.63 5.40
C PHE A 101 -13.22 3.50 5.88
N PHE A 102 -13.44 3.93 7.11
CA PHE A 102 -14.76 4.02 7.71
C PHE A 102 -15.15 5.49 7.88
N ARG A 103 -16.38 5.82 7.53
CA ARG A 103 -16.93 7.17 7.69
C ARG A 103 -18.46 7.13 7.73
N ASP A 104 -19.03 7.88 8.64
CA ASP A 104 -20.48 8.07 8.76
C ASP A 104 -21.25 6.73 8.86
N GLY A 105 -20.76 5.81 9.70
CA GLY A 105 -21.36 4.49 9.90
C GLY A 105 -21.17 3.52 8.74
N ARG A 106 -20.34 3.84 7.75
CA ARG A 106 -20.17 3.09 6.51
C ARG A 106 -18.72 2.69 6.27
N LEU A 107 -18.50 1.44 5.89
CA LEU A 107 -17.18 0.92 5.51
C LEU A 107 -17.05 0.90 3.99
N PHE A 108 -16.03 1.60 3.48
CA PHE A 108 -15.70 1.68 2.07
C PHE A 108 -14.42 0.93 1.78
N VAL A 109 -14.41 0.13 0.71
CA VAL A 109 -13.24 -0.62 0.25
C VAL A 109 -12.95 -0.24 -1.19
N PHE A 110 -11.66 -0.11 -1.49
CA PHE A 110 -11.17 0.24 -2.83
C PHE A 110 -10.08 -0.74 -3.24
N TRP A 111 -9.93 -0.93 -4.54
CA TRP A 111 -8.90 -1.79 -5.11
C TRP A 111 -8.50 -1.29 -6.49
N ARG A 112 -7.36 -1.72 -6.92
CA ARG A 112 -6.85 -1.48 -8.26
C ARG A 112 -7.12 -2.68 -9.16
N GLU A 113 -7.79 -2.47 -10.28
CA GLU A 113 -7.95 -3.46 -11.33
C GLU A 113 -6.81 -3.35 -12.33
N ASN A 114 -6.11 -4.46 -12.57
CA ASN A 114 -5.00 -4.53 -13.49
C ASN A 114 -5.35 -5.45 -14.64
N GLU A 115 -5.13 -4.98 -15.86
CA GLU A 115 -5.13 -5.81 -17.04
C GLU A 115 -3.70 -6.16 -17.40
N THR A 116 -3.40 -7.46 -17.56
CA THR A 116 -2.09 -7.94 -17.97
C THR A 116 -2.11 -8.23 -19.48
N PRO A 117 -1.49 -7.39 -20.31
CA PRO A 117 -1.30 -7.74 -21.72
C PRO A 117 -0.39 -8.94 -21.83
N ARG A 118 -0.74 -9.92 -22.65
CA ARG A 118 0.00 -11.18 -22.82
C ARG A 118 1.46 -11.03 -23.28
N THR A 119 1.87 -9.86 -23.74
CA THR A 119 3.17 -9.66 -24.41
C THR A 119 4.10 -8.72 -23.67
N ASP A 120 3.69 -8.16 -22.55
CA ASP A 120 4.45 -7.13 -21.84
C ASP A 120 4.66 -7.51 -20.37
N ALA A 121 5.90 -7.43 -19.90
CA ALA A 121 6.28 -7.69 -18.51
C ALA A 121 5.76 -6.60 -17.54
N PHE A 122 5.07 -5.58 -18.03
CA PHE A 122 4.54 -4.49 -17.22
C PHE A 122 3.03 -4.63 -17.09
N HIS A 123 2.59 -4.72 -15.86
CA HIS A 123 1.18 -4.67 -15.51
C HIS A 123 0.65 -3.25 -15.76
N CYS A 124 -0.40 -3.13 -16.52
CA CYS A 124 -1.10 -1.86 -16.70
C CYS A 124 -2.20 -1.75 -15.64
N CYS A 125 -2.13 -0.76 -14.80
CA CYS A 125 -3.28 -0.41 -13.99
C CYS A 125 -4.35 0.14 -14.93
N ARG A 126 -5.55 -0.39 -14.82
CA ARG A 126 -6.68 0.02 -15.65
C ARG A 126 -7.51 1.08 -14.95
N ALA A 127 -7.88 0.82 -13.72
CA ALA A 127 -8.68 1.73 -12.93
C ALA A 127 -8.62 1.40 -11.44
N THR A 128 -8.93 2.40 -10.60
CA THR A 128 -9.22 2.19 -9.19
C THR A 128 -10.72 2.16 -9.01
N PHE A 129 -11.23 1.06 -8.53
CA PHE A 129 -12.62 0.84 -8.19
C PHE A 129 -12.85 0.94 -6.68
N GLY A 130 -14.10 1.02 -6.28
CA GLY A 130 -14.49 0.96 -4.89
C GLY A 130 -15.94 0.53 -4.71
N GLY A 131 -16.32 0.36 -3.46
CA GLY A 131 -17.66 0.03 -3.05
C GLY A 131 -17.87 0.19 -1.57
N GLU A 132 -19.10 -0.01 -1.14
CA GLU A 132 -19.53 0.02 0.25
C GLU A 132 -19.81 -1.40 0.73
N VAL A 133 -19.37 -1.74 1.94
CA VAL A 133 -19.70 -3.01 2.58
C VAL A 133 -21.06 -2.89 3.25
N LYS A 134 -21.97 -3.83 2.93
CA LYS A 134 -23.32 -3.92 3.51
C LYS A 134 -23.69 -5.37 3.75
N ALA A 135 -24.03 -5.70 4.99
CA ALA A 135 -24.41 -7.05 5.39
C ALA A 135 -23.41 -8.13 4.93
N GLY A 136 -22.12 -7.90 5.20
CA GLY A 136 -21.02 -8.81 4.86
C GLY A 136 -20.77 -8.96 3.35
N LYS A 137 -21.23 -8.03 2.52
CA LYS A 137 -21.04 -8.06 1.05
C LYS A 137 -20.62 -6.69 0.53
N LEU A 138 -19.83 -6.68 -0.53
CA LEU A 138 -19.52 -5.45 -1.24
C LEU A 138 -20.65 -5.07 -2.19
N VAL A 139 -21.06 -3.81 -2.13
CA VAL A 139 -21.90 -3.13 -3.12
C VAL A 139 -20.98 -2.19 -3.90
N PRO A 140 -20.58 -2.53 -5.14
CA PRO A 140 -19.61 -1.73 -5.89
C PRO A 140 -20.22 -0.40 -6.33
N PHE A 141 -19.37 0.60 -6.47
CA PHE A 141 -19.75 1.85 -7.14
C PHE A 141 -19.94 1.61 -8.65
N GLU A 142 -20.82 2.38 -9.25
CA GLU A 142 -21.11 2.29 -10.67
C GLU A 142 -19.91 2.69 -11.54
N ASN A 143 -19.15 3.70 -11.10
CA ASN A 143 -18.04 4.25 -11.84
C ASN A 143 -16.72 4.07 -11.10
N PRO A 144 -15.60 3.89 -11.81
CA PRO A 144 -14.28 3.89 -11.21
C PRO A 144 -13.92 5.29 -10.70
N LEU A 145 -13.14 5.35 -9.62
CA LEU A 145 -12.65 6.60 -9.03
C LEU A 145 -11.47 7.20 -9.80
N LEU A 146 -10.63 6.34 -10.33
CA LEU A 146 -9.48 6.71 -11.15
C LEU A 146 -9.48 5.84 -12.39
N VAL A 147 -9.39 6.46 -13.54
CA VAL A 147 -9.17 5.78 -14.83
C VAL A 147 -7.80 6.20 -15.32
N GLU A 148 -6.93 5.24 -15.50
CA GLU A 148 -5.63 5.50 -16.09
C GLU A 148 -5.74 5.57 -17.61
N PRO A 149 -5.06 6.54 -18.22
CA PRO A 149 -4.89 6.50 -19.66
C PRO A 149 -4.13 5.21 -20.02
N LEU A 150 -4.58 4.55 -21.08
CA LEU A 150 -3.95 3.32 -21.62
C LEU A 150 -2.53 3.53 -22.15
N ASN A 151 -1.96 4.70 -21.96
CA ASN A 151 -0.60 4.99 -22.33
C ASN A 151 0.36 4.41 -21.29
N TYR A 152 1.25 3.53 -21.70
CA TYR A 152 2.30 2.87 -20.89
C TYR A 152 3.28 3.83 -20.20
N GLU A 153 3.14 5.13 -20.38
CA GLU A 153 4.07 6.13 -19.90
C GLU A 153 3.83 6.58 -18.47
N ASP A 154 2.56 6.65 -18.07
CA ASP A 154 2.15 7.10 -16.75
C ASP A 154 1.29 6.02 -16.09
N ARG A 155 1.63 5.62 -14.88
CA ARG A 155 0.92 4.58 -14.13
C ARG A 155 0.70 5.01 -12.71
N GLU A 156 -0.53 4.90 -12.27
CA GLU A 156 -0.90 5.03 -10.87
C GLU A 156 -1.02 3.63 -10.26
N THR A 157 -0.44 3.42 -9.11
CA THR A 157 -0.49 2.14 -8.42
C THR A 157 -0.56 2.35 -6.92
N CYS A 158 -0.97 1.34 -6.19
CA CYS A 158 -1.00 1.35 -4.74
C CYS A 158 -1.81 2.53 -4.16
N PRO A 159 -3.05 2.76 -4.59
CA PRO A 159 -3.85 3.86 -4.08
C PRO A 159 -4.13 3.70 -2.59
N THR A 160 -4.09 4.80 -1.85
CA THR A 160 -4.62 4.89 -0.49
C THR A 160 -5.60 6.03 -0.45
N ILE A 161 -6.88 5.72 -0.25
CA ILE A 161 -7.95 6.70 -0.26
C ILE A 161 -8.35 7.03 1.17
N ILE A 162 -8.40 8.30 1.47
CA ILE A 162 -8.78 8.83 2.78
C ILE A 162 -9.81 9.94 2.65
N PRO A 163 -10.70 10.09 3.64
CA PRO A 163 -11.55 11.28 3.72
C PRO A 163 -10.71 12.52 4.04
N SER A 164 -11.14 13.64 3.52
CA SER A 164 -10.60 14.98 3.81
C SER A 164 -11.77 15.94 3.94
N ASP A 165 -11.57 17.12 4.50
CA ASP A 165 -12.64 18.09 4.80
C ASP A 165 -13.57 18.31 3.61
N GLY A 166 -14.78 17.73 3.67
CA GLY A 166 -15.79 17.79 2.62
C GLY A 166 -15.45 17.10 1.29
N SER A 167 -14.32 16.38 1.21
CA SER A 167 -13.83 15.75 -0.01
C SER A 167 -13.13 14.42 0.28
N TYR A 168 -12.56 13.81 -0.74
CA TYR A 168 -11.74 12.59 -0.64
C TYR A 168 -10.40 12.82 -1.34
N MET A 169 -9.35 12.25 -0.77
CA MET A 169 -8.01 12.27 -1.35
C MET A 169 -7.53 10.85 -1.61
N SER A 170 -6.99 10.62 -2.79
CA SER A 170 -6.24 9.41 -3.11
C SER A 170 -4.76 9.75 -3.24
N TYR A 171 -3.94 9.00 -2.51
CA TYR A 171 -2.49 9.02 -2.65
C TYR A 171 -2.09 7.75 -3.39
N ALA A 172 -1.69 7.91 -4.63
CA ALA A 172 -1.29 6.80 -5.46
C ALA A 172 0.15 6.95 -5.89
N MET A 173 0.89 5.83 -5.94
CA MET A 173 2.22 5.87 -6.49
C MET A 173 2.14 6.14 -7.98
N HIS A 174 2.79 7.19 -8.41
CA HIS A 174 2.93 7.56 -9.80
C HIS A 174 4.25 7.06 -10.35
N LEU A 175 4.17 6.20 -11.37
CA LEU A 175 5.32 5.66 -12.08
C LEU A 175 5.35 6.24 -13.48
N ARG A 176 6.40 7.01 -13.78
CA ARG A 176 6.65 7.51 -15.11
C ARG A 176 7.95 6.94 -15.64
N PHE A 177 7.88 6.15 -16.69
CA PHE A 177 9.05 5.50 -17.27
C PHE A 177 9.45 6.15 -18.61
N PHE A 178 10.57 6.83 -18.61
CA PHE A 178 11.17 7.32 -19.85
C PHE A 178 11.49 6.19 -20.83
N SER A 179 11.87 5.01 -20.31
CA SER A 179 12.14 3.82 -21.11
C SER A 179 10.95 3.35 -21.95
N SER A 180 9.71 3.66 -21.55
CA SER A 180 8.52 3.30 -22.32
C SER A 180 8.47 4.00 -23.68
N ARG A 181 9.00 5.22 -23.78
CA ARG A 181 9.10 5.96 -25.06
C ARG A 181 10.09 5.32 -26.04
N LEU A 182 11.11 4.67 -25.54
CA LEU A 182 12.15 4.05 -26.39
C LEU A 182 11.82 2.61 -26.78
N ARG A 183 10.82 1.99 -26.15
CA ARG A 183 10.41 0.61 -26.46
C ARG A 183 9.86 0.42 -27.85
N SER A 184 9.32 1.45 -28.45
CA SER A 184 8.87 1.42 -29.84
C SER A 184 10.02 1.33 -30.86
N MET A 185 11.26 1.61 -30.44
CA MET A 185 12.44 1.54 -31.31
C MET A 185 12.88 0.08 -31.51
N LYS A 186 12.81 -0.37 -32.73
CA LYS A 186 13.24 -1.72 -33.14
C LYS A 186 14.75 -1.78 -33.43
N GLY A 187 15.37 -2.96 -33.26
CA GLY A 187 16.76 -3.20 -33.56
C GLY A 187 17.72 -3.18 -32.37
N VAL A 188 19.00 -3.45 -32.64
CA VAL A 188 20.07 -3.55 -31.65
C VAL A 188 20.26 -2.22 -30.89
N LEU A 189 20.25 -1.11 -31.63
CA LEU A 189 20.39 0.23 -31.08
C LEU A 189 19.22 0.57 -30.14
N GLY A 190 17.99 0.23 -30.55
CA GLY A 190 16.81 0.42 -29.71
C GLY A 190 16.89 -0.38 -28.40
N LYS A 191 17.38 -1.62 -28.45
CA LYS A 191 17.59 -2.43 -27.21
C LYS A 191 18.64 -1.83 -26.28
N LEU A 192 19.74 -1.31 -26.86
CA LEU A 192 20.79 -0.67 -26.07
C LEU A 192 20.28 0.61 -25.40
N LEU A 193 19.64 1.50 -26.18
CA LEU A 193 19.04 2.74 -25.68
C LEU A 193 18.00 2.49 -24.60
N ASN A 194 17.16 1.46 -24.79
CA ASN A 194 16.18 1.08 -23.79
C ASN A 194 16.82 0.62 -22.46
N ARG A 195 17.91 -0.16 -22.52
CA ARG A 195 18.68 -0.55 -21.32
C ARG A 195 19.28 0.66 -20.61
N CYS A 196 19.88 1.57 -21.36
CA CYS A 196 20.40 2.82 -20.79
C CYS A 196 19.28 3.66 -20.17
N ALA A 197 18.11 3.77 -20.82
CA ALA A 197 16.97 4.52 -20.32
C ALA A 197 16.40 3.89 -19.04
N VAL A 198 16.33 2.56 -18.95
CA VAL A 198 15.92 1.87 -17.70
C VAL A 198 16.88 2.22 -16.55
N VAL A 199 18.19 2.20 -16.79
CA VAL A 199 19.18 2.59 -15.78
C VAL A 199 19.01 4.04 -15.37
N LEU A 200 18.79 4.94 -16.33
CA LEU A 200 18.59 6.37 -16.07
C LEU A 200 17.26 6.63 -15.33
N ASP A 201 16.19 5.89 -15.65
CA ASP A 201 14.94 5.92 -14.91
C ASP A 201 15.15 5.47 -13.46
N LEU A 202 15.88 4.37 -13.25
CA LEU A 202 16.21 3.86 -11.91
C LEU A 202 17.07 4.84 -11.10
N LEU A 203 17.96 5.59 -11.78
CA LEU A 203 18.79 6.62 -11.15
C LEU A 203 18.04 7.96 -10.98
N GLY A 204 16.85 8.08 -11.56
CA GLY A 204 16.06 9.33 -11.50
C GLY A 204 16.67 10.50 -12.26
N VAL A 205 17.54 10.24 -13.23
CA VAL A 205 18.30 11.26 -13.97
C VAL A 205 17.50 11.84 -15.12
N CYS A 206 16.65 11.05 -15.78
CA CYS A 206 15.96 11.46 -17.01
C CYS A 206 14.60 12.11 -16.81
N SER A 207 14.06 12.19 -15.61
CA SER A 207 12.80 12.86 -15.38
C SER A 207 13.00 14.12 -14.56
N GLN A 208 12.74 15.25 -15.13
CA GLN A 208 12.54 16.49 -14.37
C GLN A 208 11.32 16.38 -13.44
N GLN A 209 10.42 15.47 -13.72
CA GLN A 209 9.37 15.00 -12.85
C GLN A 209 9.67 13.53 -12.54
N LYS A 210 10.21 13.33 -11.39
CA LYS A 210 10.56 12.10 -10.74
C LYS A 210 9.83 10.86 -11.28
N SER A 211 10.58 9.91 -11.81
CA SER A 211 10.07 8.62 -12.27
C SER A 211 9.29 7.86 -11.19
N TYR A 212 9.44 8.28 -9.94
CA TYR A 212 8.78 7.76 -8.76
C TYR A 212 8.30 8.91 -7.90
N GLY A 213 7.04 8.96 -7.60
CA GLY A 213 6.44 9.92 -6.70
C GLY A 213 5.10 9.42 -6.20
N ILE A 214 4.54 10.09 -5.23
CA ILE A 214 3.15 9.88 -4.83
C ILE A 214 2.34 11.02 -5.41
N ALA A 215 1.37 10.70 -6.25
CA ALA A 215 0.40 11.65 -6.77
C ALA A 215 -0.77 11.80 -5.82
N ILE A 216 -1.30 13.01 -5.71
CA ILE A 216 -2.55 13.30 -5.01
C ILE A 216 -3.64 13.52 -6.05
N TRP A 217 -4.71 12.78 -5.88
CA TRP A 217 -5.96 12.93 -6.61
C TRP A 217 -7.06 13.35 -5.64
N THR A 218 -7.97 14.17 -6.07
CA THR A 218 -9.08 14.65 -5.22
C THR A 218 -10.41 14.47 -5.92
N GLY A 219 -11.43 14.16 -5.13
CA GLY A 219 -12.81 14.06 -5.57
C GLY A 219 -13.78 14.52 -4.48
N ASP A 220 -14.83 15.21 -4.87
CA ASP A 220 -15.85 15.68 -3.93
C ASP A 220 -16.76 14.53 -3.47
N THR A 221 -16.87 13.49 -4.28
CA THR A 221 -17.69 12.31 -3.98
C THR A 221 -16.95 11.02 -4.38
N LEU A 222 -17.43 9.88 -3.85
CA LEU A 222 -16.97 8.54 -4.26
C LEU A 222 -17.70 8.00 -5.50
N GLN A 223 -18.54 8.79 -6.14
CA GLN A 223 -19.33 8.40 -7.31
C GLN A 223 -18.78 8.94 -8.63
N HIS A 224 -17.81 9.85 -8.55
CA HIS A 224 -17.21 10.50 -9.72
C HIS A 224 -15.71 10.32 -9.75
N SER A 225 -15.12 10.38 -10.93
CA SER A 225 -13.69 10.27 -11.11
C SER A 225 -12.93 11.39 -10.40
N PHE A 226 -11.87 11.02 -9.73
CA PHE A 226 -10.97 11.95 -9.07
C PHE A 226 -10.11 12.68 -10.09
N SER A 227 -9.77 13.92 -9.76
CA SER A 227 -8.89 14.76 -10.57
C SER A 227 -7.50 14.84 -9.95
N TYR A 228 -6.48 14.79 -10.80
CA TYR A 228 -5.10 15.00 -10.37
C TYR A 228 -4.91 16.40 -9.78
N LYS A 229 -4.33 16.46 -8.57
CA LYS A 229 -4.04 17.71 -7.89
C LYS A 229 -2.57 18.08 -8.02
N LYS A 230 -1.69 17.22 -7.51
CA LYS A 230 -0.24 17.42 -7.51
C LYS A 230 0.52 16.17 -7.08
N THR A 231 1.84 16.28 -7.10
CA THR A 231 2.73 15.26 -6.52
C THR A 231 3.13 15.65 -5.10
N VAL A 232 3.08 14.68 -4.18
CA VAL A 232 3.52 14.82 -2.79
C VAL A 232 4.98 15.25 -2.75
N ARG A 233 5.30 16.21 -1.90
CA ARG A 233 6.67 16.61 -1.63
C ARG A 233 7.19 15.89 -0.38
N PHE A 234 8.28 15.16 -0.53
CA PHE A 234 8.98 14.54 0.59
C PHE A 234 10.22 15.32 0.97
N LYS A 235 10.34 15.65 2.26
CA LYS A 235 11.56 16.15 2.88
C LYS A 235 12.20 14.98 3.63
N SER A 236 13.40 14.57 3.23
CA SER A 236 14.11 13.45 3.82
C SER A 236 15.59 13.81 4.01
N VAL A 237 16.16 13.32 5.12
CA VAL A 237 17.62 13.33 5.34
C VAL A 237 18.32 12.27 4.46
N ASN A 238 17.60 11.23 4.07
CA ASN A 238 18.11 10.21 3.17
C ASN A 238 17.54 10.41 1.77
N LYS A 239 18.36 10.96 0.88
CA LYS A 239 17.98 11.23 -0.52
C LYS A 239 17.73 9.96 -1.36
N LEU A 240 18.08 8.78 -0.83
CA LEU A 240 17.87 7.50 -1.50
C LEU A 240 16.49 6.90 -1.20
N TYR A 241 15.74 7.46 -0.27
CA TYR A 241 14.38 7.02 0.02
C TYR A 241 13.46 7.34 -1.16
N ARG A 242 12.82 6.28 -1.66
CA ARG A 242 11.81 6.34 -2.72
C ARG A 242 10.52 5.74 -2.19
N PRO A 243 9.48 6.56 -1.93
CA PRO A 243 8.22 6.04 -1.42
C PRO A 243 7.62 5.05 -2.42
N TRP A 244 7.15 3.91 -1.90
CA TRP A 244 6.49 2.89 -2.70
C TRP A 244 5.04 2.70 -2.27
N HIS A 245 4.78 2.34 -1.02
CA HIS A 245 3.46 2.29 -0.42
C HIS A 245 3.36 3.28 0.71
N MET A 246 2.17 3.84 0.90
CA MET A 246 1.83 4.70 2.04
C MET A 246 0.51 4.28 2.64
N ASP A 247 0.40 4.40 3.96
CA ASP A 247 -0.86 4.44 4.68
C ASP A 247 -0.82 5.56 5.70
N PHE A 248 -1.98 6.00 6.19
CA PHE A 248 -2.11 7.21 6.99
C PHE A 248 -2.87 6.96 8.28
N PHE A 249 -2.50 7.71 9.30
CA PHE A 249 -3.26 7.87 10.53
C PHE A 249 -3.11 9.30 11.05
N ASP A 250 -4.10 9.78 11.75
CA ASP A 250 -4.06 11.08 12.41
C ASP A 250 -3.85 10.87 13.92
N TYR A 251 -2.99 11.66 14.53
CA TYR A 251 -2.74 11.66 15.96
C TYR A 251 -2.39 13.06 16.44
N ASP A 252 -3.07 13.54 17.49
CA ASP A 252 -2.88 14.86 18.07
C ASP A 252 -2.92 16.00 17.02
N GLY A 253 -3.90 15.93 16.12
CA GLY A 253 -4.10 16.92 15.06
C GLY A 253 -3.05 16.92 13.97
N VAL A 254 -2.12 15.97 13.96
CA VAL A 254 -1.08 15.82 12.96
C VAL A 254 -1.33 14.58 12.11
N ARG A 255 -1.26 14.70 10.80
CA ARG A 255 -1.31 13.56 9.89
C ARG A 255 0.05 12.90 9.79
N TYR A 256 0.08 11.62 10.08
CA TYR A 256 1.25 10.77 9.91
C TYR A 256 1.06 9.83 8.72
N ALA A 257 2.17 9.49 8.08
CA ALA A 257 2.21 8.47 7.04
C ALA A 257 3.23 7.39 7.43
N ILE A 258 2.81 6.13 7.38
CA ILE A 258 3.73 5.03 7.32
C ILE A 258 4.09 4.77 5.86
N VAL A 259 5.38 4.79 5.54
CA VAL A 259 5.87 4.75 4.16
C VAL A 259 6.83 3.58 4.00
N GLN A 260 6.52 2.69 3.09
CA GLN A 260 7.51 1.75 2.57
C GLN A 260 8.44 2.52 1.63
N THR A 261 9.74 2.50 1.92
CA THR A 261 10.74 3.10 1.05
C THR A 261 11.39 2.03 0.21
N ASN A 262 11.42 2.23 -1.09
CA ASN A 262 11.94 1.30 -2.09
C ASN A 262 11.11 0.01 -2.23
N GLN A 263 11.07 -0.53 -3.42
CA GLN A 263 10.40 -1.80 -3.71
C GLN A 263 11.19 -2.99 -3.16
N SER A 264 12.50 -2.95 -3.33
CA SER A 264 13.44 -3.96 -2.81
C SER A 264 14.26 -3.36 -1.67
N ASN A 265 14.64 -4.16 -0.69
CA ASN A 265 15.34 -3.71 0.51
C ASN A 265 14.59 -2.57 1.22
N ALA A 266 13.31 -2.79 1.45
CA ALA A 266 12.42 -1.80 2.01
C ALA A 266 12.74 -1.49 3.47
N ASP A 267 12.66 -0.20 3.80
CA ASP A 267 12.54 0.27 5.17
C ASP A 267 11.10 0.77 5.37
N LEU A 268 10.52 0.54 6.54
CA LEU A 268 9.26 1.14 6.95
C LEU A 268 9.55 2.40 7.75
N CYS A 269 9.22 3.54 7.20
CA CYS A 269 9.55 4.83 7.75
C CYS A 269 8.30 5.62 8.13
N LEU A 270 8.40 6.38 9.20
CA LEU A 270 7.38 7.34 9.58
C LEU A 270 7.67 8.71 8.95
N ALA A 271 6.63 9.38 8.49
CA ALA A 271 6.66 10.75 8.04
C ALA A 271 5.47 11.52 8.61
N LYS A 272 5.57 12.84 8.72
CA LYS A 272 4.48 13.69 9.20
C LYS A 272 4.20 14.86 8.26
N SER A 273 2.95 15.31 8.27
CA SER A 273 2.48 16.43 7.48
C SER A 273 1.42 17.22 8.24
N THR A 274 1.40 18.54 8.03
CA THR A 274 0.33 19.43 8.51
C THR A 274 -0.58 19.90 7.38
N ASP A 275 -0.17 19.71 6.12
CA ASP A 275 -0.91 20.15 4.93
C ASP A 275 -1.41 18.99 4.05
N GLY A 276 -1.07 17.74 4.41
CA GLY A 276 -1.38 16.55 3.61
C GLY A 276 -0.61 16.46 2.28
N GLU A 277 0.26 17.41 1.99
CA GLU A 277 0.91 17.57 0.69
C GLU A 277 2.44 17.51 0.77
N THR A 278 2.99 17.96 1.91
CA THR A 278 4.42 17.92 2.20
C THR A 278 4.66 17.05 3.42
N PHE A 279 5.33 15.93 3.23
CA PHE A 279 5.67 14.99 4.30
C PHE A 279 7.15 15.09 4.65
N THR A 280 7.43 15.22 5.93
CA THR A 280 8.80 15.21 6.47
C THR A 280 9.07 13.87 7.12
N PHE A 281 10.04 13.13 6.60
CA PHE A 281 10.47 11.86 7.19
C PHE A 281 11.20 12.09 8.52
N PHE A 282 10.92 11.23 9.47
CA PHE A 282 11.76 11.09 10.65
C PHE A 282 13.11 10.47 10.28
N LYS A 283 14.11 10.59 11.15
CA LYS A 283 15.49 10.19 10.83
C LYS A 283 15.70 8.68 10.79
N LYS A 284 15.04 7.95 11.70
CA LYS A 284 15.24 6.51 11.83
C LYS A 284 14.03 5.75 11.31
N PRO A 285 14.22 4.62 10.60
CA PRO A 285 13.12 3.76 10.21
C PRO A 285 12.51 3.06 11.42
N LEU A 286 11.23 2.73 11.34
CA LEU A 286 10.55 1.89 12.33
C LEU A 286 11.07 0.46 12.24
N ILE A 287 11.08 -0.10 11.04
CA ILE A 287 11.57 -1.44 10.74
C ILE A 287 12.48 -1.36 9.52
N THR A 288 13.57 -2.12 9.54
CA THR A 288 14.48 -2.26 8.41
C THR A 288 14.80 -3.73 8.15
N ASN A 289 14.83 -4.13 6.90
CA ASN A 289 15.20 -5.49 6.51
C ASN A 289 16.68 -5.83 6.79
N ARG A 290 17.49 -4.83 7.12
CA ARG A 290 18.92 -5.03 7.40
C ARG A 290 19.19 -5.59 8.80
N THR A 291 18.25 -5.44 9.72
CA THR A 291 18.39 -5.81 11.13
C THR A 291 17.50 -6.96 11.54
N ILE A 292 16.63 -7.39 10.65
CA ILE A 292 15.73 -8.51 10.89
C ILE A 292 15.97 -9.57 9.81
N ASP A 293 15.90 -10.80 10.21
CA ASP A 293 16.07 -11.98 9.35
C ASP A 293 14.82 -12.20 8.45
N MET A 294 14.29 -11.10 7.92
CA MET A 294 13.11 -11.08 7.05
C MET A 294 13.48 -10.60 5.67
N VAL A 295 12.88 -11.23 4.70
CA VAL A 295 13.01 -10.88 3.28
C VAL A 295 11.69 -10.33 2.79
N GLY A 296 11.75 -9.32 1.92
CA GLY A 296 10.56 -8.84 1.23
C GLY A 296 9.53 -8.14 2.12
N ILE A 297 9.99 -7.29 3.07
CA ILE A 297 9.08 -6.41 3.83
C ILE A 297 8.26 -5.60 2.84
N TYR A 298 6.94 -5.62 3.01
CA TYR A 298 6.04 -5.04 2.03
C TYR A 298 4.79 -4.44 2.66
N LYS A 299 4.24 -3.43 2.03
CA LYS A 299 3.05 -2.64 2.29
C LYS A 299 2.61 -2.59 3.76
N PRO A 300 3.07 -1.57 4.49
CA PRO A 300 2.63 -1.35 5.87
C PRO A 300 1.25 -0.71 5.92
N THR A 301 0.54 -0.95 7.01
CA THR A 301 -0.61 -0.19 7.46
C THR A 301 -0.45 0.09 8.95
N ALA A 302 -0.83 1.29 9.39
CA ALA A 302 -0.64 1.70 10.78
C ALA A 302 -1.83 2.48 11.31
N LEU A 303 -2.06 2.35 12.61
CA LEU A 303 -3.11 3.07 13.32
C LEU A 303 -2.71 3.28 14.79
N VAL A 304 -3.40 4.19 15.46
CA VAL A 304 -3.25 4.45 16.89
C VAL A 304 -4.60 4.23 17.57
N VAL A 305 -4.62 3.42 18.61
CA VAL A 305 -5.77 3.20 19.50
C VAL A 305 -5.28 3.32 20.92
N ASP A 306 -5.89 4.17 21.73
CA ASP A 306 -5.54 4.39 23.14
C ASP A 306 -4.03 4.62 23.38
N ASP A 307 -3.45 5.55 22.60
CA ASP A 307 -2.01 5.88 22.63
C ASP A 307 -1.06 4.71 22.29
N VAL A 308 -1.60 3.59 21.82
CA VAL A 308 -0.82 2.47 21.30
C VAL A 308 -0.78 2.53 19.77
N PHE A 309 0.40 2.65 19.23
CA PHE A 309 0.65 2.54 17.81
C PHE A 309 0.76 1.07 17.41
N TYR A 310 -0.06 0.66 16.47
CA TYR A 310 -0.04 -0.66 15.85
C TYR A 310 0.49 -0.55 14.42
N LEU A 311 1.44 -1.39 14.10
CA LEU A 311 2.00 -1.50 12.75
C LEU A 311 1.80 -2.92 12.23
N TYR A 312 1.04 -3.04 11.15
CA TYR A 312 0.92 -4.27 10.38
C TYR A 312 1.71 -4.14 9.09
N TYR A 313 2.34 -5.21 8.67
CA TYR A 313 3.06 -5.29 7.40
C TYR A 313 3.23 -6.74 7.00
N THR A 314 3.59 -6.99 5.75
CA THR A 314 3.90 -8.34 5.29
C THR A 314 5.38 -8.53 5.05
N ALA A 315 5.82 -9.77 5.18
CA ALA A 315 7.15 -10.20 4.78
C ALA A 315 7.10 -11.66 4.34
N GLN A 316 8.06 -12.06 3.51
CA GLN A 316 8.18 -13.45 3.09
C GLN A 316 8.55 -14.33 4.30
N ASP A 317 7.94 -15.50 4.35
CA ASP A 317 8.30 -16.50 5.32
C ASP A 317 9.75 -16.98 5.10
N LYS A 318 10.52 -17.08 6.18
CA LYS A 318 11.94 -17.49 6.09
C LYS A 318 12.12 -18.94 5.63
N ASP A 319 11.18 -19.81 6.00
CA ASP A 319 11.21 -21.24 5.70
C ASP A 319 10.52 -21.57 4.37
N ASN A 320 9.56 -20.73 3.96
CA ASN A 320 8.89 -20.84 2.67
C ASN A 320 8.74 -19.46 2.00
N ARG A 321 9.72 -19.07 1.20
CA ARG A 321 9.74 -17.77 0.51
C ARG A 321 8.63 -17.56 -0.52
N ALA A 322 7.87 -18.60 -0.85
CA ALA A 322 6.67 -18.47 -1.66
C ALA A 322 5.47 -17.91 -0.89
N LEU A 323 5.54 -17.96 0.45
CA LEU A 323 4.48 -17.55 1.36
C LEU A 323 4.80 -16.17 1.98
N ASN A 324 3.81 -15.28 1.94
CA ASN A 324 3.87 -13.99 2.63
C ASN A 324 3.05 -14.07 3.91
N LYS A 325 3.64 -13.68 5.02
CA LYS A 325 2.99 -13.65 6.33
C LYS A 325 2.69 -12.24 6.78
N LEU A 326 1.57 -12.08 7.45
CA LEU A 326 1.20 -10.84 8.13
C LEU A 326 1.89 -10.77 9.49
N TYR A 327 2.58 -9.67 9.74
CA TYR A 327 3.23 -9.37 11.02
C TYR A 327 2.55 -8.19 11.68
N MET A 328 2.48 -8.20 13.01
CA MET A 328 1.98 -7.10 13.81
C MET A 328 2.96 -6.80 14.94
N THR A 329 3.31 -5.53 15.07
CA THR A 329 4.08 -5.02 16.22
C THR A 329 3.39 -3.79 16.79
N LYS A 330 3.58 -3.55 18.08
CA LYS A 330 2.99 -2.42 18.80
C LYS A 330 3.98 -1.73 19.73
N MET A 331 3.77 -0.44 19.94
CA MET A 331 4.56 0.37 20.88
C MET A 331 3.73 1.62 21.25
N SER A 332 3.98 2.23 22.40
CA SER A 332 3.39 3.54 22.68
C SER A 332 3.78 4.54 21.59
N ILE A 333 2.81 5.32 21.11
CA ILE A 333 3.06 6.34 20.08
C ILE A 333 4.08 7.37 20.54
N ASN A 334 4.05 7.76 21.80
CA ASN A 334 5.02 8.71 22.36
C ASN A 334 6.45 8.14 22.36
N GLN A 335 6.63 6.85 22.66
CA GLN A 335 7.94 6.20 22.56
C GLN A 335 8.44 6.18 21.12
N ILE A 336 7.55 5.90 20.16
CA ILE A 336 7.91 5.95 18.74
C ILE A 336 8.37 7.33 18.34
N LEU A 337 7.55 8.37 18.58
CA LEU A 337 7.85 9.74 18.17
C LEU A 337 9.17 10.25 18.77
N ASN A 338 9.50 9.83 19.99
CA ASN A 338 10.79 10.14 20.62
C ASN A 338 11.96 9.36 20.01
N SER A 339 11.74 8.11 19.61
CA SER A 339 12.81 7.21 19.15
C SER A 339 13.20 7.41 17.68
N VAL A 340 12.29 7.89 16.83
CA VAL A 340 12.53 8.09 15.37
C VAL A 340 13.18 9.44 15.03
N GLN A 341 13.30 10.35 15.99
CA GLN A 341 13.86 11.70 15.82
C GLN A 341 15.34 11.73 15.42
#